data_cf4c2c3582bcd14c2c2fa0ac92bbc390
#
_entry.id   cf4c2c3582bcd14c2c2fa0ac92bbc390
#
_cell.length_a   1.000
_cell.length_b   1.000
_cell.length_c   1.000
_cell.angle_alpha   90.00
_cell.angle_beta   90.00
_cell.angle_gamma   90.00
#
_symmetry.space_group_name_H-M   'P 1'
#
loop_
_entity.id
_entity.type
_entity.pdbx_description
1 polymer ?
#
loop_
_entity_poly.entity_id
_entity_poly.type
_entity_poly.pdbx_seq_one_letter_code
_entity_poly.pdbx_strand_id
1 'polypeptide(L)'
;MAGGRGSRLEPFTKVLPKPLVPIHDKPIIEHIIERFTEIGCSDFHLTVNYKGKILKAYFEELQPDYQVQFVEELEPLGTAGSLQYLQGCFDHPFFVTNCDIIIKTDYTNLYEFHKKGGYDITLVASAKEYIIPYGTCELNGDGHLSHINERPKYNFLINTGLYVLNPDVLECIPKNKHYHITHLIENTKNNGKKVGVFPVDEDSWIDVGQWAEYRQSVKCL
;
A
#
# COMPACT_ATOMS: atom_id res chain seq x y z
N MET A 1 5.70 4.15 -2.53
CA MET A 1 6.78 3.79 -1.57
C MET A 1 7.58 2.63 -2.16
N ALA A 2 8.85 2.85 -2.55
CA ALA A 2 9.65 1.92 -3.37
C ALA A 2 11.04 1.58 -2.78
N GLY A 3 11.28 1.91 -1.50
CA GLY A 3 12.58 1.73 -0.83
C GLY A 3 12.88 0.31 -0.32
N GLY A 4 11.91 -0.61 -0.35
CA GLY A 4 12.01 -1.94 0.23
C GLY A 4 12.93 -2.90 -0.55
N ARG A 5 13.59 -3.83 0.17
CA ARG A 5 14.50 -4.85 -0.45
C ARG A 5 13.76 -5.91 -1.27
N GLY A 6 12.48 -6.20 -0.97
CA GLY A 6 11.70 -7.20 -1.70
C GLY A 6 12.18 -8.63 -1.56
N SER A 7 12.80 -9.01 -0.43
CA SER A 7 13.44 -10.33 -0.22
C SER A 7 12.52 -11.53 -0.47
N ARG A 8 11.20 -11.35 -0.33
CA ARG A 8 10.20 -12.40 -0.60
C ARG A 8 10.06 -12.74 -2.10
N LEU A 9 10.57 -11.90 -3.01
CA LEU A 9 10.62 -12.12 -4.46
C LEU A 9 12.02 -12.49 -4.97
N GLU A 10 12.92 -12.94 -4.11
CA GLU A 10 14.20 -13.50 -4.57
C GLU A 10 13.96 -14.75 -5.45
N PRO A 11 14.72 -14.95 -6.54
CA PRO A 11 15.97 -14.24 -6.89
C PRO A 11 15.83 -12.95 -7.69
N PHE A 12 14.65 -12.56 -8.19
CA PHE A 12 14.48 -11.33 -8.99
C PHE A 12 15.04 -10.10 -8.30
N THR A 13 14.72 -9.92 -7.02
CA THR A 13 15.13 -8.74 -6.26
C THR A 13 16.61 -8.72 -5.87
N LYS A 14 17.35 -9.83 -6.12
CA LYS A 14 18.82 -9.82 -6.09
C LYS A 14 19.42 -9.04 -7.28
N VAL A 15 18.69 -8.92 -8.38
CA VAL A 15 19.15 -8.23 -9.59
C VAL A 15 18.43 -6.91 -9.77
N LEU A 16 17.10 -6.90 -9.72
CA LEU A 16 16.25 -5.74 -9.94
C LEU A 16 15.69 -5.18 -8.62
N PRO A 17 15.43 -3.85 -8.50
CA PRO A 17 14.59 -3.36 -7.43
C PRO A 17 13.17 -3.89 -7.59
N LYS A 18 12.45 -4.10 -6.47
CA LYS A 18 11.11 -4.69 -6.46
C LYS A 18 10.12 -4.03 -7.44
N PRO A 19 10.07 -2.69 -7.56
CA PRO A 19 9.17 -2.03 -8.52
C PRO A 19 9.39 -2.43 -9.98
N LEU A 20 10.61 -2.88 -10.33
CA LEU A 20 10.97 -3.31 -11.70
C LEU A 20 10.81 -4.81 -11.94
N VAL A 21 10.26 -5.58 -11.01
CA VAL A 21 9.91 -6.98 -11.27
C VAL A 21 8.83 -7.01 -12.35
N PRO A 22 9.03 -7.73 -13.46
CA PRO A 22 8.10 -7.71 -14.59
C PRO A 22 6.83 -8.51 -14.29
N ILE A 23 5.69 -7.99 -14.77
CA ILE A 23 4.44 -8.74 -14.93
C ILE A 23 4.08 -8.60 -16.40
N HIS A 24 4.09 -9.71 -17.12
CA HIS A 24 4.01 -9.74 -18.58
C HIS A 24 5.14 -8.89 -19.22
N ASP A 25 4.81 -7.90 -20.00
CA ASP A 25 5.69 -7.04 -20.77
C ASP A 25 6.10 -5.74 -20.04
N LYS A 26 5.54 -5.49 -18.84
CA LYS A 26 5.77 -4.25 -18.07
C LYS A 26 6.18 -4.54 -16.63
N PRO A 27 6.99 -3.67 -16.00
CA PRO A 27 7.27 -3.77 -14.57
C PRO A 27 6.06 -3.37 -13.71
N ILE A 28 6.01 -3.90 -12.50
CA ILE A 28 4.94 -3.64 -11.52
C ILE A 28 4.64 -2.15 -11.38
N ILE A 29 5.68 -1.31 -11.33
CA ILE A 29 5.53 0.13 -11.11
C ILE A 29 4.74 0.82 -12.23
N GLU A 30 4.88 0.38 -13.49
CA GLU A 30 4.09 0.94 -14.58
C GLU A 30 2.62 0.57 -14.49
N HIS A 31 2.29 -0.68 -14.17
CA HIS A 31 0.91 -1.09 -13.93
C HIS A 31 0.24 -0.27 -12.81
N ILE A 32 1.02 0.10 -11.78
CA ILE A 32 0.53 0.95 -10.69
C ILE A 32 0.31 2.38 -11.18
N ILE A 33 1.30 2.99 -11.85
CA ILE A 33 1.24 4.37 -12.33
C ILE A 33 0.10 4.55 -13.34
N GLU A 34 -0.09 3.61 -14.26
CA GLU A 34 -1.18 3.65 -15.25
C GLU A 34 -2.54 3.85 -14.60
N ARG A 35 -2.83 3.20 -13.44
CA ARG A 35 -4.09 3.40 -12.73
C ARG A 35 -4.32 4.83 -12.25
N PHE A 36 -3.25 5.52 -11.90
CA PHE A 36 -3.32 6.91 -11.47
C PHE A 36 -3.37 7.87 -12.66
N THR A 37 -2.66 7.58 -13.75
CA THR A 37 -2.72 8.40 -14.97
C THR A 37 -4.10 8.35 -15.63
N GLU A 38 -4.82 7.23 -15.55
CA GLU A 38 -6.21 7.07 -16.01
C GLU A 38 -7.17 8.10 -15.36
N ILE A 39 -6.87 8.56 -14.15
CA ILE A 39 -7.67 9.58 -13.43
C ILE A 39 -7.04 10.98 -13.47
N GLY A 40 -6.00 11.17 -14.31
CA GLY A 40 -5.36 12.47 -14.52
C GLY A 40 -4.23 12.81 -13.57
N CYS A 41 -3.72 11.88 -12.75
CA CYS A 41 -2.50 12.10 -11.99
C CYS A 41 -1.29 12.12 -12.94
N SER A 42 -0.47 13.16 -12.84
CA SER A 42 0.71 13.36 -13.69
C SER A 42 2.00 13.63 -12.91
N ASP A 43 1.95 13.71 -11.58
CA ASP A 43 3.12 13.96 -10.72
C ASP A 43 3.27 12.83 -9.70
N PHE A 44 4.41 12.13 -9.76
CA PHE A 44 4.69 10.94 -8.97
C PHE A 44 5.97 11.11 -8.15
N HIS A 45 5.86 10.91 -6.83
CA HIS A 45 6.99 10.92 -5.93
C HIS A 45 7.34 9.49 -5.52
N LEU A 46 8.51 9.01 -5.92
CA LEU A 46 8.99 7.67 -5.60
C LEU A 46 10.01 7.74 -4.46
N THR A 47 9.62 7.27 -3.27
CA THR A 47 10.58 7.11 -2.16
C THR A 47 11.43 5.87 -2.43
N VAL A 48 12.76 6.03 -2.45
CA VAL A 48 13.72 5.00 -2.88
C VAL A 48 14.86 4.86 -1.88
N ASN A 49 15.35 3.64 -1.71
CA ASN A 49 16.55 3.32 -0.96
C ASN A 49 17.32 2.20 -1.68
N TYR A 50 16.90 0.94 -1.49
CA TYR A 50 17.56 -0.21 -2.08
C TYR A 50 17.47 -0.19 -3.61
N LYS A 51 18.65 -0.18 -4.29
CA LYS A 51 18.78 -0.13 -5.76
C LYS A 51 18.05 1.05 -6.43
N GLY A 52 17.90 2.17 -5.75
CA GLY A 52 17.23 3.36 -6.27
C GLY A 52 17.86 3.88 -7.57
N LYS A 53 19.19 3.71 -7.77
CA LYS A 53 19.88 4.10 -9.02
C LYS A 53 19.37 3.33 -10.25
N ILE A 54 19.05 2.05 -10.10
CA ILE A 54 18.49 1.24 -11.20
C ILE A 54 17.09 1.75 -11.57
N LEU A 55 16.27 2.06 -10.55
CA LEU A 55 14.92 2.59 -10.78
C LEU A 55 14.98 3.98 -11.46
N LYS A 56 15.93 4.84 -11.07
CA LYS A 56 16.14 6.13 -11.73
C LYS A 56 16.53 5.97 -13.19
N ALA A 57 17.54 5.14 -13.49
CA ALA A 57 17.98 4.88 -14.86
C ALA A 57 16.84 4.32 -15.73
N TYR A 58 15.96 3.50 -15.15
CA TYR A 58 14.80 3.00 -15.86
C TYR A 58 13.86 4.12 -16.32
N PHE A 59 13.50 5.06 -15.44
CA PHE A 59 12.63 6.19 -15.80
C PHE A 59 13.33 7.22 -16.69
N GLU A 60 14.64 7.37 -16.58
CA GLU A 60 15.45 8.20 -17.50
C GLU A 60 15.40 7.65 -18.92
N GLU A 61 15.44 6.32 -19.10
CA GLU A 61 15.33 5.67 -20.41
C GLU A 61 13.87 5.65 -20.92
N LEU A 62 12.90 5.42 -20.04
CA LEU A 62 11.48 5.36 -20.39
C LEU A 62 10.93 6.68 -20.92
N GLN A 63 11.43 7.82 -20.39
CA GLN A 63 10.97 9.17 -20.75
C GLN A 63 9.44 9.32 -20.83
N PRO A 64 8.72 8.98 -19.76
CA PRO A 64 7.26 9.01 -19.75
C PRO A 64 6.72 10.44 -19.92
N ASP A 65 5.48 10.57 -20.32
CA ASP A 65 4.73 11.84 -20.45
C ASP A 65 4.23 12.41 -19.11
N TYR A 66 4.50 11.72 -17.99
CA TYR A 66 4.25 12.16 -16.61
C TYR A 66 5.56 12.45 -15.86
N GLN A 67 5.46 13.22 -14.77
CA GLN A 67 6.64 13.61 -13.99
C GLN A 67 6.93 12.57 -12.90
N VAL A 68 8.20 12.21 -12.73
CA VAL A 68 8.69 11.34 -11.66
C VAL A 68 9.78 12.04 -10.87
N GLN A 69 9.53 12.24 -9.58
CA GLN A 69 10.49 12.79 -8.63
C GLN A 69 10.94 11.68 -7.67
N PHE A 70 12.25 11.62 -7.41
CA PHE A 70 12.83 10.62 -6.53
C PHE A 70 13.17 11.21 -5.17
N VAL A 71 12.63 10.61 -4.12
CA VAL A 71 12.90 10.95 -2.72
C VAL A 71 13.82 9.88 -2.14
N GLU A 72 15.08 10.22 -1.93
CA GLU A 72 16.08 9.27 -1.43
C GLU A 72 16.00 9.13 0.09
N GLU A 73 15.87 7.91 0.56
CA GLU A 73 16.05 7.56 1.97
C GLU A 73 17.52 7.20 2.20
N LEU A 74 18.20 7.91 3.11
CA LEU A 74 19.57 7.57 3.50
C LEU A 74 19.62 6.24 4.26
N GLU A 75 18.60 5.97 5.06
CA GLU A 75 18.38 4.72 5.80
C GLU A 75 16.93 4.27 5.62
N PRO A 76 16.63 2.96 5.74
CA PRO A 76 15.24 2.49 5.67
C PRO A 76 14.39 3.08 6.79
N LEU A 77 13.45 3.96 6.44
CA LEU A 77 12.61 4.67 7.40
C LEU A 77 11.24 4.01 7.65
N GLY A 78 11.02 2.80 7.14
CA GLY A 78 9.73 2.13 7.23
C GLY A 78 8.73 2.59 6.16
N THR A 79 7.46 2.24 6.32
CA THR A 79 6.45 2.48 5.28
C THR A 79 5.86 3.90 5.29
N ALA A 80 6.19 4.75 6.27
CA ALA A 80 5.74 6.15 6.29
C ALA A 80 6.85 7.14 6.61
N GLY A 81 8.00 6.70 7.14
CA GLY A 81 9.03 7.63 7.58
C GLY A 81 9.58 8.51 6.47
N SER A 82 9.71 7.99 5.24
CA SER A 82 10.15 8.77 4.07
C SER A 82 9.15 9.84 3.63
N LEU A 83 7.87 9.72 3.97
CA LEU A 83 6.86 10.73 3.64
C LEU A 83 7.16 12.08 4.34
N GLN A 84 7.97 12.12 5.40
CA GLN A 84 8.41 13.36 6.03
C GLN A 84 9.11 14.32 5.05
N TYR A 85 9.79 13.79 4.04
CA TYR A 85 10.49 14.59 3.03
C TYR A 85 9.55 15.27 2.04
N LEU A 86 8.27 14.92 2.06
CA LEU A 86 7.21 15.50 1.23
C LEU A 86 6.37 16.55 1.98
N GLN A 87 6.76 16.92 3.20
CA GLN A 87 6.10 18.02 3.93
C GLN A 87 6.19 19.32 3.13
N GLY A 88 5.04 19.98 2.92
CA GLY A 88 4.95 21.21 2.15
C GLY A 88 4.99 21.04 0.63
N CYS A 89 5.08 19.81 0.10
CA CYS A 89 5.04 19.55 -1.34
C CYS A 89 3.61 19.55 -1.92
N PHE A 90 2.60 19.36 -1.08
CA PHE A 90 1.21 19.23 -1.52
C PHE A 90 0.32 20.23 -0.78
N ASP A 91 -0.68 20.75 -1.47
CA ASP A 91 -1.73 21.65 -0.96
C ASP A 91 -3.14 21.01 -1.01
N HIS A 92 -3.22 19.78 -1.48
CA HIS A 92 -4.46 19.00 -1.62
C HIS A 92 -4.21 17.52 -1.22
N PRO A 93 -5.27 16.74 -0.95
CA PRO A 93 -5.12 15.33 -0.66
C PRO A 93 -4.40 14.57 -1.77
N PHE A 94 -3.57 13.59 -1.41
CA PHE A 94 -2.76 12.84 -2.35
C PHE A 94 -2.80 11.34 -2.05
N PHE A 95 -2.54 10.53 -3.07
CA PHE A 95 -2.46 9.09 -2.92
C PHE A 95 -1.09 8.63 -2.43
N VAL A 96 -1.09 7.63 -1.56
CA VAL A 96 0.12 6.91 -1.13
C VAL A 96 -0.10 5.42 -1.34
N THR A 97 0.81 4.77 -2.06
CA THR A 97 0.71 3.34 -2.33
C THR A 97 2.04 2.60 -2.14
N ASN A 98 1.97 1.34 -1.77
CA ASN A 98 3.09 0.42 -1.87
C ASN A 98 3.39 0.14 -3.35
N CYS A 99 4.65 -0.21 -3.66
CA CYS A 99 5.08 -0.53 -5.03
C CYS A 99 4.87 -2.01 -5.42
N ASP A 100 4.11 -2.75 -4.67
CA ASP A 100 3.88 -4.19 -4.83
C ASP A 100 2.41 -4.57 -4.79
N ILE A 101 1.52 -3.59 -4.89
CA ILE A 101 0.07 -3.80 -4.91
C ILE A 101 -0.56 -3.12 -6.12
N ILE A 102 -1.54 -3.77 -6.70
CA ILE A 102 -2.40 -3.21 -7.75
C ILE A 102 -3.84 -3.33 -7.27
N ILE A 103 -4.56 -2.22 -7.22
CA ILE A 103 -5.95 -2.19 -6.79
C ILE A 103 -6.85 -1.86 -7.98
N LYS A 104 -7.78 -2.75 -8.30
CA LYS A 104 -8.79 -2.53 -9.34
C LYS A 104 -10.02 -1.87 -8.72
N THR A 105 -9.99 -0.55 -8.61
CA THR A 105 -11.11 0.24 -8.06
C THR A 105 -11.25 1.57 -8.80
N ASP A 106 -12.36 2.24 -8.61
CA ASP A 106 -12.54 3.61 -9.08
C ASP A 106 -11.79 4.58 -8.14
N TYR A 107 -10.62 5.04 -8.57
CA TYR A 107 -9.79 5.97 -7.81
C TYR A 107 -10.42 7.36 -7.69
N THR A 108 -11.26 7.78 -8.64
CA THR A 108 -12.02 9.02 -8.54
C THR A 108 -13.03 8.93 -7.41
N ASN A 109 -13.77 7.81 -7.33
CA ASN A 109 -14.72 7.58 -6.24
C ASN A 109 -14.00 7.47 -4.86
N LEU A 110 -12.83 6.84 -4.80
CA LEU A 110 -12.01 6.80 -3.58
C LEU A 110 -11.60 8.21 -3.13
N TYR A 111 -11.16 9.06 -4.04
CA TYR A 111 -10.79 10.45 -3.75
C TYR A 111 -12.00 11.27 -3.28
N GLU A 112 -13.14 11.15 -3.96
CA GLU A 112 -14.38 11.80 -3.56
C GLU A 112 -14.91 11.30 -2.21
N PHE A 113 -14.80 10.00 -1.91
CA PHE A 113 -15.13 9.44 -0.61
C PHE A 113 -14.29 10.09 0.50
N HIS A 114 -12.98 10.22 0.29
CA HIS A 114 -12.07 10.90 1.21
C HIS A 114 -12.52 12.33 1.49
N LYS A 115 -12.78 13.13 0.44
CA LYS A 115 -13.18 14.53 0.55
C LYS A 115 -14.54 14.69 1.22
N LYS A 116 -15.56 13.96 0.76
CA LYS A 116 -16.92 14.03 1.29
C LYS A 116 -17.02 13.60 2.74
N GLY A 117 -16.21 12.62 3.14
CA GLY A 117 -16.13 12.18 4.53
C GLY A 117 -15.40 13.15 5.44
N GLY A 118 -14.65 14.10 4.88
CA GLY A 118 -13.76 14.99 5.62
C GLY A 118 -12.73 14.22 6.41
N TYR A 119 -12.14 13.17 5.78
CA TYR A 119 -11.12 12.34 6.39
C TYR A 119 -9.75 12.97 6.27
N ASP A 120 -8.91 12.79 7.29
CA ASP A 120 -7.49 13.15 7.25
C ASP A 120 -6.66 12.04 6.61
N ILE A 121 -7.07 10.78 6.83
CA ILE A 121 -6.54 9.59 6.18
C ILE A 121 -7.71 8.73 5.73
N THR A 122 -7.66 8.22 4.50
CA THR A 122 -8.51 7.11 4.05
C THR A 122 -7.60 5.93 3.69
N LEU A 123 -7.81 4.79 4.34
CA LEU A 123 -7.15 3.54 3.95
C LEU A 123 -8.09 2.69 3.11
N VAL A 124 -7.54 2.06 2.07
CA VAL A 124 -8.26 1.08 1.27
C VAL A 124 -8.10 -0.29 1.92
N ALA A 125 -9.20 -0.98 2.16
CA ALA A 125 -9.18 -2.28 2.79
C ALA A 125 -9.96 -3.30 1.96
N SER A 126 -9.34 -4.46 1.73
CA SER A 126 -9.97 -5.58 1.01
C SER A 126 -10.76 -6.45 1.99
N ALA A 127 -12.00 -6.74 1.63
CA ALA A 127 -12.83 -7.71 2.35
C ALA A 127 -12.28 -9.12 2.08
N LYS A 128 -12.01 -9.89 3.14
CA LYS A 128 -11.49 -11.25 3.03
C LYS A 128 -12.18 -12.20 4.00
N GLU A 129 -12.68 -13.32 3.47
CA GLU A 129 -13.25 -14.42 4.27
C GLU A 129 -12.16 -15.47 4.54
N TYR A 130 -12.02 -15.83 5.82
CA TYR A 130 -11.19 -16.94 6.27
C TYR A 130 -12.07 -18.04 6.83
N ILE A 131 -11.97 -19.23 6.26
CA ILE A 131 -12.68 -20.42 6.75
C ILE A 131 -11.68 -21.30 7.50
N ILE A 132 -11.93 -21.56 8.77
CA ILE A 132 -11.17 -22.58 9.49
C ILE A 132 -11.76 -23.95 9.10
N PRO A 133 -10.99 -24.85 8.44
CA PRO A 133 -11.54 -26.09 7.89
C PRO A 133 -11.83 -27.17 8.96
N TYR A 134 -11.84 -26.78 10.24
CA TYR A 134 -12.04 -27.64 11.41
C TYR A 134 -13.05 -27.04 12.37
N GLY A 135 -13.59 -27.86 13.26
CA GLY A 135 -14.35 -27.37 14.41
C GLY A 135 -13.43 -26.60 15.37
N THR A 136 -13.85 -25.39 15.79
CA THR A 136 -13.17 -24.60 16.82
C THR A 136 -13.88 -24.75 18.15
N CYS A 137 -13.12 -24.93 19.24
CA CYS A 137 -13.63 -25.07 20.60
C CYS A 137 -13.35 -23.78 21.38
N GLU A 138 -14.37 -23.25 22.01
CA GLU A 138 -14.25 -22.19 23.00
C GLU A 138 -14.33 -22.77 24.41
N LEU A 139 -13.44 -22.32 25.29
CA LEU A 139 -13.41 -22.77 26.69
C LEU A 139 -13.87 -21.63 27.60
N ASN A 140 -14.56 -21.99 28.68
CA ASN A 140 -14.71 -21.07 29.81
C ASN A 140 -13.45 -21.06 30.70
N GLY A 141 -13.42 -20.17 31.71
CA GLY A 141 -12.25 -19.97 32.57
C GLY A 141 -11.78 -21.21 33.34
N ASP A 142 -12.62 -22.23 33.47
CA ASP A 142 -12.35 -23.47 34.24
C ASP A 142 -11.92 -24.64 33.32
N GLY A 143 -11.70 -24.40 32.03
CA GLY A 143 -11.30 -25.41 31.07
C GLY A 143 -12.45 -26.29 30.54
N HIS A 144 -13.70 -26.00 30.90
CA HIS A 144 -14.87 -26.67 30.35
C HIS A 144 -15.20 -26.13 28.96
N LEU A 145 -15.66 -26.99 28.06
CA LEU A 145 -16.13 -26.63 26.75
C LEU A 145 -17.35 -25.70 26.86
N SER A 146 -17.24 -24.49 26.32
CA SER A 146 -18.33 -23.51 26.23
C SER A 146 -19.12 -23.65 24.94
N HIS A 147 -18.39 -23.75 23.81
CA HIS A 147 -19.01 -23.80 22.48
C HIS A 147 -18.14 -24.55 21.48
N ILE A 148 -18.78 -25.19 20.48
CA ILE A 148 -18.11 -25.72 19.28
C ILE A 148 -18.72 -25.08 18.06
N ASN A 149 -17.88 -24.45 17.22
CA ASN A 149 -18.24 -23.91 15.91
C ASN A 149 -17.62 -24.80 14.83
N GLU A 150 -18.44 -25.47 14.03
CA GLU A 150 -17.98 -26.28 12.91
C GLU A 150 -17.71 -25.40 11.71
N ARG A 151 -16.45 -25.42 11.21
CA ARG A 151 -15.96 -24.66 10.07
C ARG A 151 -16.36 -23.16 10.12
N PRO A 152 -15.99 -22.45 11.19
CA PRO A 152 -16.37 -21.05 11.33
C PRO A 152 -15.76 -20.19 10.23
N LYS A 153 -16.53 -19.18 9.81
CA LYS A 153 -16.14 -18.18 8.83
C LYS A 153 -15.88 -16.86 9.53
N TYR A 154 -14.75 -16.25 9.21
CA TYR A 154 -14.35 -14.95 9.75
C TYR A 154 -14.16 -13.97 8.61
N ASN A 155 -14.81 -12.81 8.68
CA ASN A 155 -14.68 -11.74 7.71
C ASN A 155 -13.82 -10.64 8.29
N PHE A 156 -12.78 -10.24 7.56
CA PHE A 156 -11.87 -9.17 7.93
C PHE A 156 -11.77 -8.13 6.81
N LEU A 157 -11.48 -6.90 7.19
CA LEU A 157 -11.00 -5.86 6.29
C LEU A 157 -9.48 -5.80 6.40
N ILE A 158 -8.80 -6.19 5.34
CA ILE A 158 -7.34 -6.26 5.29
C ILE A 158 -6.81 -4.97 4.66
N ASN A 159 -5.89 -4.30 5.36
CA ASN A 159 -5.21 -3.11 4.84
C ASN A 159 -4.39 -3.48 3.59
N THR A 160 -4.74 -2.88 2.46
CA THR A 160 -4.13 -3.20 1.17
C THR A 160 -2.79 -2.51 0.93
N GLY A 161 -2.53 -1.39 1.60
CA GLY A 161 -1.35 -0.55 1.36
C GLY A 161 -1.57 0.60 0.37
N LEU A 162 -2.83 0.91 0.04
CA LEU A 162 -3.24 2.11 -0.70
C LEU A 162 -3.98 3.06 0.25
N TYR A 163 -3.65 4.35 0.17
CA TYR A 163 -4.19 5.38 1.06
C TYR A 163 -4.44 6.68 0.30
N VAL A 164 -5.35 7.51 0.84
CA VAL A 164 -5.46 8.94 0.54
C VAL A 164 -5.15 9.71 1.82
N LEU A 165 -4.24 10.66 1.74
CA LEU A 165 -3.78 11.46 2.89
C LEU A 165 -4.02 12.95 2.64
N ASN A 166 -4.47 13.68 3.65
CA ASN A 166 -4.34 15.13 3.69
C ASN A 166 -2.86 15.51 3.97
N PRO A 167 -2.34 16.59 3.38
CA PRO A 167 -0.95 17.03 3.60
C PRO A 167 -0.58 17.21 5.07
N ASP A 168 -1.47 17.74 5.87
CA ASP A 168 -1.26 18.05 7.30
C ASP A 168 -0.93 16.82 8.17
N VAL A 169 -1.27 15.60 7.71
CA VAL A 169 -0.92 14.39 8.47
C VAL A 169 0.57 14.09 8.42
N LEU A 170 1.29 14.63 7.43
CA LEU A 170 2.74 14.45 7.32
C LEU A 170 3.49 15.12 8.48
N GLU A 171 2.91 16.15 9.10
CA GLU A 171 3.49 16.81 10.27
C GLU A 171 3.57 15.89 11.49
N CYS A 172 2.74 14.85 11.54
CA CYS A 172 2.74 13.84 12.59
C CYS A 172 3.89 12.83 12.48
N ILE A 173 4.64 12.85 11.35
CA ILE A 173 5.74 11.91 11.12
C ILE A 173 7.01 12.42 11.81
N PRO A 174 7.60 11.64 12.73
CA PRO A 174 8.82 12.05 13.42
C PRO A 174 10.01 12.10 12.44
N LYS A 175 10.80 13.17 12.53
CA LYS A 175 11.95 13.37 11.63
C LYS A 175 13.04 12.30 11.84
N ASN A 176 13.52 11.74 10.74
CA ASN A 176 14.63 10.78 10.68
C ASN A 176 14.47 9.56 11.60
N LYS A 177 13.24 9.09 11.77
CA LYS A 177 12.93 7.89 12.55
C LYS A 177 12.23 6.84 11.69
N HIS A 178 12.52 5.59 11.99
CA HIS A 178 11.77 4.47 11.43
C HIS A 178 10.31 4.56 11.90
N TYR A 179 9.39 4.68 10.94
CA TYR A 179 7.97 4.91 11.20
C TYR A 179 7.09 4.20 10.17
N HIS A 180 6.15 3.41 10.65
CA HIS A 180 5.22 2.70 9.78
C HIS A 180 3.94 3.50 9.54
N ILE A 181 3.28 3.26 8.42
CA ILE A 181 2.00 3.90 8.08
C ILE A 181 0.90 3.56 9.10
N THR A 182 0.95 2.37 9.71
CA THR A 182 0.04 1.98 10.80
C THR A 182 0.19 2.89 12.02
N HIS A 183 1.43 3.25 12.38
CA HIS A 183 1.68 4.21 13.45
C HIS A 183 1.15 5.62 13.11
N LEU A 184 1.28 6.03 11.84
CA LEU A 184 0.73 7.30 11.37
C LEU A 184 -0.80 7.31 11.51
N ILE A 185 -1.46 6.23 11.09
CA ILE A 185 -2.92 6.07 11.19
C ILE A 185 -3.38 6.13 12.66
N GLU A 186 -2.73 5.36 13.53
CA GLU A 186 -3.06 5.34 14.96
C GLU A 186 -2.83 6.72 15.62
N ASN A 187 -1.70 7.36 15.33
CA ASN A 187 -1.38 8.69 15.86
C ASN A 187 -2.39 9.75 15.37
N THR A 188 -2.74 9.72 14.09
CA THR A 188 -3.76 10.60 13.50
C THR A 188 -5.10 10.44 14.22
N LYS A 189 -5.54 9.19 14.43
CA LYS A 189 -6.78 8.89 15.18
C LYS A 189 -6.71 9.36 16.63
N ASN A 190 -5.58 9.11 17.32
CA ASN A 190 -5.42 9.48 18.72
C ASN A 190 -5.38 11.00 18.94
N ASN A 191 -5.00 11.77 17.93
CA ASN A 191 -5.06 13.22 17.90
C ASN A 191 -6.44 13.79 17.52
N GLY A 192 -7.48 12.96 17.51
CA GLY A 192 -8.86 13.37 17.24
C GLY A 192 -9.17 13.65 15.77
N LYS A 193 -8.25 13.33 14.86
CA LYS A 193 -8.43 13.44 13.41
C LYS A 193 -9.24 12.25 12.87
N LYS A 194 -9.85 12.42 11.71
CA LYS A 194 -10.74 11.42 11.13
C LYS A 194 -9.99 10.45 10.22
N VAL A 195 -10.15 9.15 10.48
CA VAL A 195 -9.63 8.09 9.63
C VAL A 195 -10.80 7.30 9.03
N GLY A 196 -10.87 7.24 7.71
CA GLY A 196 -11.87 6.50 6.94
C GLY A 196 -11.32 5.17 6.42
N VAL A 197 -12.22 4.23 6.16
CA VAL A 197 -11.92 2.96 5.50
C VAL A 197 -12.77 2.87 4.24
N PHE A 198 -12.11 2.70 3.09
CA PHE A 198 -12.77 2.46 1.81
C PHE A 198 -12.69 0.97 1.49
N PRO A 199 -13.81 0.23 1.55
CA PRO A 199 -13.80 -1.20 1.30
C PRO A 199 -13.72 -1.49 -0.20
N VAL A 200 -12.96 -2.54 -0.55
CA VAL A 200 -12.93 -3.13 -1.89
C VAL A 200 -13.09 -4.64 -1.80
N ASP A 201 -13.55 -5.26 -2.88
CA ASP A 201 -13.69 -6.70 -2.96
C ASP A 201 -12.33 -7.41 -2.98
N GLU A 202 -12.28 -8.69 -2.56
CA GLU A 202 -11.05 -9.49 -2.53
C GLU A 202 -10.38 -9.55 -3.90
N ASP A 203 -11.16 -9.75 -4.97
CA ASP A 203 -10.67 -9.84 -6.36
C ASP A 203 -10.12 -8.51 -6.91
N SER A 204 -10.42 -7.40 -6.25
CA SER A 204 -9.92 -6.08 -6.60
C SER A 204 -8.50 -5.83 -6.12
N TRP A 205 -7.98 -6.61 -5.18
CA TRP A 205 -6.66 -6.45 -4.60
C TRP A 205 -5.70 -7.53 -5.11
N ILE A 206 -4.68 -7.08 -5.83
CA ILE A 206 -3.60 -7.91 -6.34
C ILE A 206 -2.33 -7.57 -5.56
N ASP A 207 -1.92 -8.42 -4.63
CA ASP A 207 -0.63 -8.35 -3.95
C ASP A 207 0.41 -9.11 -4.79
N VAL A 208 1.45 -8.44 -5.25
CA VAL A 208 2.56 -9.04 -6.01
C VAL A 208 3.83 -9.15 -5.17
N GLY A 209 3.70 -8.99 -3.87
CA GLY A 209 4.82 -8.97 -2.92
C GLY A 209 5.41 -10.33 -2.56
N GLN A 210 4.78 -11.44 -2.96
CA GLN A 210 5.20 -12.81 -2.67
C GLN A 210 5.07 -13.70 -3.92
N TRP A 211 5.78 -14.84 -3.95
CA TRP A 211 5.80 -15.72 -5.11
C TRP A 211 4.45 -16.36 -5.47
N ALA A 212 3.65 -16.72 -4.47
CA ALA A 212 2.33 -17.33 -4.71
C ALA A 212 1.41 -16.33 -5.40
N GLU A 213 1.33 -15.13 -4.85
CA GLU A 213 0.51 -14.02 -5.34
C GLU A 213 1.04 -13.49 -6.68
N TYR A 214 2.37 -13.40 -6.86
CA TYR A 214 2.98 -13.05 -8.13
C TYR A 214 2.57 -14.00 -9.27
N ARG A 215 2.59 -15.32 -9.04
CA ARG A 215 2.15 -16.30 -10.04
C ARG A 215 0.67 -16.17 -10.39
N GLN A 216 -0.14 -15.76 -9.43
CA GLN A 216 -1.55 -15.51 -9.64
C GLN A 216 -1.77 -14.21 -10.42
N SER A 217 -1.04 -13.14 -10.08
CA SER A 217 -1.15 -11.84 -10.76
C SER A 217 -0.79 -11.91 -12.24
N VAL A 218 0.20 -12.74 -12.63
CA VAL A 218 0.53 -13.03 -14.03
C VAL A 218 -0.63 -13.68 -14.80
N LYS A 219 -1.65 -14.23 -14.13
CA LYS A 219 -2.83 -14.79 -14.77
C LYS A 219 -4.03 -13.85 -14.80
N CYS A 220 -4.03 -12.83 -13.95
CA CYS A 220 -5.18 -11.95 -13.71
C CYS A 220 -5.03 -10.53 -14.30
N LEU A 221 -3.82 -10.13 -14.71
CA LEU A 221 -3.53 -8.86 -15.37
C LEU A 221 -3.43 -9.04 -16.88
#